data_c326d7c43823da523eedf6c698875d33
#
_entry.id   c326d7c43823da523eedf6c698875d33
#
_cell.length_a   1.000
_cell.length_b   1.000
_cell.length_c   1.000
_cell.angle_alpha   90.00
_cell.angle_beta   90.00
_cell.angle_gamma   90.00
#
_symmetry.space_group_name_H-M   'P 1'
#
loop_
_entity.id
_entity.type
_entity.pdbx_description
1 polymer ?
#
loop_
_entity_poly.entity_id
_entity_poly.type
_entity_poly.pdbx_seq_one_letter_code
_entity_poly.pdbx_strand_id
1 'polypeptide(L)'
;FQSYTNTLLLGQTVWPDHDMFHSCDTVCGTLMARSKAISGGPVYLSDAPRDFIKENIFPLIDEQGKLFRPEAPAVPMPESILTNPLWSGKAYRVAAPSGNGAMTLICYNLNVSPRHQQVQAIIKKEDYSLRNSFEKMSATSEERVLLYNWESQKAEELSDSSTFELIGFTDKLFHLCPIRKGWAVIGVQEKYLSPSTVQTISLTENRLELNVLCTGTLKVWIENSGKQELRSISIDTPQKIVIEK
;
A
#
# COMPACT_ATOMS: atom_id res chain seq x y z
N PHE A 1 -12.27 11.60 -1.51
CA PHE A 1 -12.35 10.89 -2.81
C PHE A 1 -12.16 11.85 -3.99
N GLN A 2 -12.54 13.11 -3.88
CA GLN A 2 -12.39 14.11 -4.96
C GLN A 2 -10.93 14.25 -5.41
N SER A 3 -9.98 14.31 -4.48
CA SER A 3 -8.54 14.40 -4.79
C SER A 3 -8.07 13.23 -5.63
N TYR A 4 -8.48 12.00 -5.30
CA TYR A 4 -8.15 10.82 -6.10
C TYR A 4 -8.75 10.87 -7.52
N THR A 5 -10.01 11.34 -7.64
CA THR A 5 -10.68 11.46 -8.95
C THR A 5 -9.98 12.51 -9.81
N ASN A 6 -9.60 13.64 -9.22
CA ASN A 6 -8.85 14.68 -9.93
C ASN A 6 -7.48 14.19 -10.41
N THR A 7 -6.87 13.28 -9.67
CA THR A 7 -5.56 12.69 -10.02
C THR A 7 -5.59 11.91 -11.33
N LEU A 8 -6.76 11.39 -11.77
CA LEU A 8 -6.88 10.75 -13.09
C LEU A 8 -6.45 11.67 -14.25
N LEU A 9 -6.69 12.95 -14.12
CA LEU A 9 -6.31 13.96 -15.13
C LEU A 9 -5.02 14.68 -14.75
N LEU A 10 -4.93 15.17 -13.51
CA LEU A 10 -3.86 16.05 -13.07
C LEU A 10 -2.59 15.29 -12.64
N GLY A 11 -2.71 14.02 -12.26
CA GLY A 11 -1.59 13.18 -11.81
C GLY A 11 -0.52 12.91 -12.86
N GLN A 12 -0.79 13.24 -14.14
CA GLN A 12 0.22 13.22 -15.21
C GLN A 12 1.25 14.35 -15.08
N THR A 13 0.92 15.41 -14.37
CA THR A 13 1.74 16.64 -14.30
C THR A 13 2.06 17.09 -12.89
N VAL A 14 1.21 16.78 -11.92
CA VAL A 14 1.36 17.22 -10.52
C VAL A 14 1.04 16.11 -9.54
N TRP A 15 1.70 16.12 -8.38
CA TRP A 15 1.33 15.31 -7.23
C TRP A 15 0.15 15.94 -6.51
N PRO A 16 -0.90 15.17 -6.16
CA PRO A 16 -2.11 15.73 -5.55
C PRO A 16 -1.84 16.18 -4.12
N ASP A 17 -2.44 17.28 -3.75
CA ASP A 17 -2.54 17.71 -2.37
C ASP A 17 -3.82 17.13 -1.74
N HIS A 18 -3.66 16.36 -0.66
CA HIS A 18 -4.77 15.80 0.11
C HIS A 18 -5.11 16.65 1.33
N ASP A 19 -4.75 17.96 1.29
CA ASP A 19 -5.10 18.96 2.28
C ASP A 19 -4.52 18.67 3.70
N MET A 20 -5.10 19.23 4.73
CA MET A 20 -4.64 19.12 6.12
C MET A 20 -4.61 17.67 6.63
N PHE A 21 -3.71 17.43 7.59
CA PHE A 21 -3.61 16.16 8.29
C PHE A 21 -3.69 16.38 9.81
N HIS A 22 -4.79 15.93 10.39
CA HIS A 22 -4.98 15.88 11.82
C HIS A 22 -4.66 14.47 12.33
N SER A 23 -3.44 14.26 12.80
CA SER A 23 -2.99 12.95 13.28
C SER A 23 -3.72 12.51 14.53
N CYS A 24 -4.19 13.49 15.35
CA CYS A 24 -4.92 13.25 16.59
C CYS A 24 -6.45 13.06 16.41
N ASP A 25 -6.97 13.14 15.19
CA ASP A 25 -8.37 12.83 14.94
C ASP A 25 -8.66 11.35 15.24
N THR A 26 -9.55 11.10 16.20
CA THR A 26 -9.85 9.75 16.70
C THR A 26 -10.65 8.89 15.69
N VAL A 27 -11.26 9.51 14.69
CA VAL A 27 -12.07 8.83 13.66
C VAL A 27 -11.29 8.71 12.35
N CYS A 28 -10.65 9.78 11.92
CA CYS A 28 -10.06 9.89 10.59
C CYS A 28 -8.52 9.92 10.58
N GLY A 29 -7.84 10.02 11.72
CA GLY A 29 -6.38 10.22 11.78
C GLY A 29 -5.60 9.18 11.00
N THR A 30 -5.87 7.90 11.23
CA THR A 30 -5.23 6.79 10.50
C THR A 30 -5.61 6.79 9.01
N LEU A 31 -6.89 7.00 8.69
CA LEU A 31 -7.38 7.06 7.32
C LEU A 31 -6.71 8.22 6.56
N MET A 32 -6.60 9.41 7.18
CA MET A 32 -5.88 10.53 6.59
C MET A 32 -4.40 10.21 6.37
N ALA A 33 -3.72 9.62 7.36
CA ALA A 33 -2.31 9.22 7.25
C ALA A 33 -2.07 8.31 6.03
N ARG A 34 -2.88 7.26 5.88
CA ARG A 34 -2.79 6.32 4.75
C ARG A 34 -3.12 6.97 3.41
N SER A 35 -4.11 7.87 3.40
CA SER A 35 -4.44 8.68 2.22
C SER A 35 -3.25 9.54 1.80
N LYS A 36 -2.55 10.19 2.75
CA LYS A 36 -1.33 10.95 2.48
C LYS A 36 -0.22 10.07 1.94
N ALA A 37 0.00 8.89 2.54
CA ALA A 37 1.03 7.95 2.07
C ALA A 37 0.86 7.63 0.58
N ILE A 38 -0.33 7.21 0.17
CA ILE A 38 -0.59 6.73 -1.20
C ILE A 38 -0.72 7.87 -2.21
N SER A 39 -1.04 9.10 -1.76
CA SER A 39 -1.11 10.27 -2.63
C SER A 39 0.26 10.63 -3.21
N GLY A 40 1.35 10.40 -2.46
CA GLY A 40 2.70 10.84 -2.78
C GLY A 40 2.89 12.35 -2.76
N GLY A 41 1.86 13.12 -2.44
CA GLY A 41 1.87 14.57 -2.35
C GLY A 41 2.51 15.09 -1.05
N PRO A 42 2.45 16.40 -0.81
CA PRO A 42 2.91 16.99 0.44
C PRO A 42 2.04 16.55 1.63
N VAL A 43 2.64 16.55 2.82
CA VAL A 43 1.96 16.21 4.08
C VAL A 43 2.04 17.39 5.02
N TYR A 44 0.89 17.96 5.37
CA TYR A 44 0.78 19.13 6.26
C TYR A 44 0.17 18.70 7.59
N LEU A 45 1.01 18.61 8.64
CA LEU A 45 0.55 18.37 10.00
C LEU A 45 -0.17 19.63 10.52
N SER A 46 -1.45 19.49 10.83
CA SER A 46 -2.33 20.60 11.24
C SER A 46 -2.72 20.55 12.71
N ASP A 47 -2.23 19.57 13.46
CA ASP A 47 -2.38 19.46 14.90
C ASP A 47 -1.47 20.48 15.61
N ALA A 48 -1.82 20.86 16.85
CA ALA A 48 -0.84 21.50 17.71
C ALA A 48 0.31 20.53 18.00
N PRO A 49 1.58 20.97 18.09
CA PRO A 49 2.74 20.05 18.21
C PRO A 49 2.66 19.07 19.38
N ARG A 50 1.98 19.44 20.48
CA ARG A 50 1.77 18.59 21.66
C ARG A 50 0.75 17.46 21.44
N ASP A 51 -0.10 17.58 20.40
CA ASP A 51 -1.21 16.68 20.12
C ASP A 51 -0.88 15.67 19.00
N PHE A 52 0.34 15.70 18.47
CA PHE A 52 0.79 14.76 17.42
C PHE A 52 0.71 13.30 17.87
N ILE A 53 0.07 12.46 17.06
CA ILE A 53 0.00 11.01 17.25
C ILE A 53 1.07 10.37 16.37
N LYS A 54 2.15 9.92 17.01
CA LYS A 54 3.34 9.34 16.34
C LYS A 54 3.00 8.09 15.54
N GLU A 55 2.07 7.29 16.01
CA GLU A 55 1.59 6.06 15.39
C GLU A 55 0.95 6.31 14.01
N ASN A 56 0.42 7.51 13.77
CA ASN A 56 -0.11 7.93 12.49
C ASN A 56 0.93 8.63 11.59
N ILE A 57 1.99 9.21 12.19
CA ILE A 57 2.99 10.01 11.48
C ILE A 57 4.20 9.15 11.07
N PHE A 58 4.77 8.36 11.99
CA PHE A 58 6.01 7.62 11.75
C PHE A 58 5.92 6.57 10.63
N PRO A 59 4.76 5.95 10.34
CA PRO A 59 4.64 5.09 9.17
C PRO A 59 4.81 5.80 7.81
N LEU A 60 4.77 7.14 7.78
CA LEU A 60 4.95 7.94 6.56
C LEU A 60 6.42 8.21 6.22
N ILE A 61 7.32 8.21 7.20
CA ILE A 61 8.67 8.77 7.11
C ILE A 61 9.76 7.78 7.53
N ASP A 62 10.99 8.02 7.08
CA ASP A 62 12.20 7.40 7.62
C ASP A 62 12.67 8.12 8.91
N GLU A 63 13.81 7.69 9.46
CA GLU A 63 14.41 8.25 10.70
C GLU A 63 14.90 9.70 10.52
N GLN A 64 15.03 10.18 9.29
CA GLN A 64 15.45 11.54 8.94
C GLN A 64 14.25 12.45 8.64
N GLY A 65 13.01 11.91 8.72
CA GLY A 65 11.79 12.64 8.40
C GLY A 65 11.48 12.71 6.91
N LYS A 66 12.14 11.93 6.07
CA LYS A 66 11.87 11.87 4.63
C LYS A 66 10.66 10.97 4.36
N LEU A 67 9.70 11.49 3.60
CA LEU A 67 8.49 10.76 3.20
C LEU A 67 8.83 9.60 2.25
N PHE A 68 8.27 8.43 2.53
CA PHE A 68 8.13 7.39 1.53
C PHE A 68 7.03 7.79 0.55
N ARG A 69 7.26 7.55 -0.74
CA ARG A 69 6.32 7.90 -1.81
C ARG A 69 6.04 6.71 -2.72
N PRO A 70 4.83 6.62 -3.30
CA PRO A 70 4.57 5.72 -4.40
C PRO A 70 5.34 6.18 -5.65
N GLU A 71 5.43 5.36 -6.67
CA GLU A 71 6.09 5.69 -7.95
C GLU A 71 5.23 6.63 -8.81
N ALA A 72 3.91 6.61 -8.62
CA ALA A 72 2.95 7.57 -9.17
C ALA A 72 1.81 7.80 -8.17
N PRO A 73 1.12 8.94 -8.23
CA PRO A 73 0.00 9.24 -7.31
C PRO A 73 -1.13 8.22 -7.46
N ALA A 74 -1.80 7.91 -6.34
CA ALA A 74 -2.92 7.00 -6.33
C ALA A 74 -4.10 7.51 -7.15
N VAL A 75 -4.74 6.60 -7.87
CA VAL A 75 -5.96 6.83 -8.63
C VAL A 75 -7.06 5.86 -8.19
N PRO A 76 -8.35 6.20 -8.41
CA PRO A 76 -9.45 5.26 -8.18
C PRO A 76 -9.31 4.03 -9.08
N MET A 77 -9.65 2.86 -8.54
CA MET A 77 -9.81 1.66 -9.33
C MET A 77 -10.99 1.83 -10.33
N PRO A 78 -10.98 1.16 -11.48
CA PRO A 78 -11.96 1.40 -12.57
C PRO A 78 -13.41 1.40 -12.11
N GLU A 79 -13.81 0.47 -11.25
CA GLU A 79 -15.18 0.39 -10.72
C GLU A 79 -15.52 1.52 -9.73
N SER A 80 -14.51 2.21 -9.21
CA SER A 80 -14.68 3.32 -8.25
C SER A 80 -14.78 4.67 -8.94
N ILE A 81 -14.37 4.80 -10.21
CA ILE A 81 -14.32 6.10 -10.93
C ILE A 81 -15.70 6.75 -11.03
N LEU A 82 -16.73 5.98 -11.41
CA LEU A 82 -18.10 6.47 -11.61
C LEU A 82 -19.04 6.15 -10.43
N THR A 83 -18.47 5.73 -9.30
CA THR A 83 -19.24 5.36 -8.12
C THR A 83 -19.23 6.50 -7.11
N ASN A 84 -20.42 6.94 -6.65
CA ASN A 84 -20.48 7.86 -5.51
C ASN A 84 -20.15 7.08 -4.22
N PRO A 85 -18.98 7.27 -3.59
CA PRO A 85 -18.55 6.46 -2.45
C PRO A 85 -19.37 6.69 -1.19
N LEU A 86 -20.12 7.81 -1.11
CA LEU A 86 -20.90 8.15 0.08
C LEU A 86 -22.25 7.41 0.15
N TRP A 87 -22.78 6.95 -1.01
CA TRP A 87 -24.14 6.42 -1.09
C TRP A 87 -24.26 5.08 -1.81
N SER A 88 -23.18 4.59 -2.42
CA SER A 88 -23.23 3.43 -3.32
C SER A 88 -23.44 2.08 -2.62
N GLY A 89 -23.17 1.99 -1.33
CA GLY A 89 -23.11 0.71 -0.62
C GLY A 89 -21.92 -0.17 -1.03
N LYS A 90 -20.90 0.41 -1.68
CA LYS A 90 -19.71 -0.29 -2.15
C LYS A 90 -18.45 0.26 -1.48
N ALA A 91 -17.43 -0.56 -1.39
CA ALA A 91 -16.10 -0.10 -1.02
C ALA A 91 -15.55 0.82 -2.13
N TYR A 92 -14.95 1.94 -1.73
CA TYR A 92 -14.21 2.81 -2.64
C TYR A 92 -12.76 2.39 -2.62
N ARG A 93 -12.23 1.98 -3.78
CA ARG A 93 -10.88 1.43 -3.90
C ARG A 93 -9.98 2.37 -4.70
N VAL A 94 -8.76 2.57 -4.20
CA VAL A 94 -7.72 3.39 -4.85
C VAL A 94 -6.41 2.64 -4.84
N ALA A 95 -5.58 2.85 -5.85
CA ALA A 95 -4.30 2.18 -5.96
C ALA A 95 -3.19 3.11 -6.47
N ALA A 96 -1.96 2.80 -6.08
CA ALA A 96 -0.74 3.44 -6.58
C ALA A 96 0.35 2.39 -6.81
N PRO A 97 1.17 2.53 -7.86
CA PRO A 97 2.37 1.72 -8.02
C PRO A 97 3.37 2.06 -6.92
N SER A 98 3.96 1.06 -6.30
CA SER A 98 4.92 1.21 -5.23
C SER A 98 6.20 0.41 -5.51
N GLY A 99 7.22 0.57 -4.66
CA GLY A 99 8.55 -0.01 -4.88
C GLY A 99 8.55 -1.51 -5.18
N ASN A 100 9.62 -1.98 -5.80
CA ASN A 100 9.87 -3.39 -6.16
C ASN A 100 8.82 -4.03 -7.08
N GLY A 101 8.14 -3.22 -7.90
CA GLY A 101 7.08 -3.69 -8.77
C GLY A 101 5.77 -3.99 -8.05
N ALA A 102 5.62 -3.63 -6.79
CA ALA A 102 4.37 -3.80 -6.05
C ALA A 102 3.33 -2.73 -6.40
N MET A 103 2.09 -2.98 -6.04
CA MET A 103 0.99 -2.02 -6.05
C MET A 103 0.42 -1.91 -4.64
N THR A 104 0.28 -0.70 -4.13
CA THR A 104 -0.40 -0.44 -2.86
C THR A 104 -1.85 -0.07 -3.14
N LEU A 105 -2.78 -0.74 -2.45
CA LEU A 105 -4.21 -0.60 -2.60
C LEU A 105 -4.84 -0.22 -1.25
N ILE A 106 -5.72 0.78 -1.25
CA ILE A 106 -6.54 1.09 -0.09
C ILE A 106 -8.02 0.91 -0.46
N CYS A 107 -8.74 0.22 0.42
CA CYS A 107 -10.18 0.04 0.32
C CYS A 107 -10.84 0.81 1.45
N TYR A 108 -11.74 1.73 1.12
CA TYR A 108 -12.46 2.59 2.06
C TYR A 108 -13.93 2.20 2.14
N ASN A 109 -14.51 2.23 3.34
CA ASN A 109 -15.94 2.41 3.52
C ASN A 109 -16.22 3.87 3.87
N LEU A 110 -16.62 4.67 2.89
CA LEU A 110 -16.97 6.08 3.02
C LEU A 110 -18.49 6.30 3.05
N ASN A 111 -19.28 5.22 3.10
CA ASN A 111 -20.73 5.33 3.06
C ASN A 111 -21.29 6.02 4.31
N VAL A 112 -22.12 7.04 4.09
CA VAL A 112 -22.79 7.80 5.16
C VAL A 112 -24.16 7.24 5.52
N SER A 113 -24.71 6.33 4.69
CA SER A 113 -26.00 5.70 4.94
C SER A 113 -25.91 4.66 6.06
N PRO A 114 -26.80 4.68 7.06
CA PRO A 114 -26.88 3.63 8.08
C PRO A 114 -27.07 2.22 7.51
N ARG A 115 -27.61 2.10 6.29
CA ARG A 115 -27.80 0.83 5.59
C ARG A 115 -26.51 0.22 5.05
N HIS A 116 -25.43 1.01 4.96
CA HIS A 116 -24.15 0.62 4.36
C HIS A 116 -23.02 0.71 5.37
N GLN A 117 -23.31 0.42 6.63
CA GLN A 117 -22.29 0.36 7.69
C GLN A 117 -21.30 -0.80 7.49
N GLN A 118 -21.67 -1.80 6.72
CA GLN A 118 -20.87 -2.95 6.41
C GLN A 118 -20.81 -3.13 4.90
N VAL A 119 -19.62 -3.09 4.34
CA VAL A 119 -19.39 -3.31 2.91
C VAL A 119 -18.25 -4.31 2.71
N GLN A 120 -18.24 -4.96 1.56
CA GLN A 120 -17.16 -5.88 1.18
C GLN A 120 -16.21 -5.21 0.20
N ALA A 121 -14.93 -5.34 0.47
CA ALA A 121 -13.85 -5.04 -0.45
C ALA A 121 -13.35 -6.34 -1.08
N ILE A 122 -13.47 -6.46 -2.39
CA ILE A 122 -12.98 -7.61 -3.15
C ILE A 122 -11.69 -7.20 -3.85
N ILE A 123 -10.61 -7.90 -3.59
CA ILE A 123 -9.31 -7.70 -4.25
C ILE A 123 -9.10 -8.86 -5.19
N LYS A 124 -8.87 -8.55 -6.47
CA LYS A 124 -8.71 -9.55 -7.52
C LYS A 124 -7.27 -9.58 -8.01
N LYS A 125 -6.82 -10.74 -8.50
CA LYS A 125 -5.51 -10.87 -9.15
C LYS A 125 -5.38 -9.91 -10.34
N GLU A 126 -6.45 -9.73 -11.10
CA GLU A 126 -6.49 -8.81 -12.24
C GLU A 126 -6.27 -7.34 -11.84
N ASP A 127 -6.54 -6.95 -10.58
CA ASP A 127 -6.27 -5.59 -10.09
C ASP A 127 -4.79 -5.23 -10.24
N TYR A 128 -3.89 -6.19 -10.04
CA TYR A 128 -2.47 -5.98 -10.18
C TYR A 128 -2.06 -5.59 -11.61
N SER A 129 -2.81 -6.00 -12.62
CA SER A 129 -2.53 -5.66 -14.03
C SER A 129 -2.60 -4.15 -14.29
N LEU A 130 -3.36 -3.41 -13.46
CA LEU A 130 -3.47 -1.95 -13.55
C LEU A 130 -2.15 -1.24 -13.22
N ARG A 131 -1.22 -1.90 -12.51
CA ARG A 131 0.13 -1.38 -12.31
C ARG A 131 0.79 -1.03 -13.64
N ASN A 132 0.55 -1.82 -14.68
CA ASN A 132 1.10 -1.62 -16.01
C ASN A 132 0.56 -0.37 -16.72
N SER A 133 -0.62 0.11 -16.31
CA SER A 133 -1.15 1.39 -16.80
C SER A 133 -0.29 2.57 -16.36
N PHE A 134 0.47 2.42 -15.27
CA PHE A 134 1.42 3.41 -14.77
C PHE A 134 2.82 3.26 -15.39
N GLU A 135 3.12 2.07 -15.91
CA GLU A 135 4.38 1.76 -16.60
C GLU A 135 4.08 1.48 -18.08
N LYS A 136 4.91 1.99 -18.98
CA LYS A 136 4.81 1.69 -20.42
C LYS A 136 5.24 0.26 -20.78
N MET A 137 5.30 -0.63 -19.81
CA MET A 137 5.73 -2.02 -19.99
C MET A 137 4.51 -2.96 -19.95
N SER A 138 4.44 -3.89 -20.90
CA SER A 138 3.46 -4.96 -20.86
C SER A 138 3.81 -5.95 -19.76
N ALA A 139 2.99 -6.03 -18.70
CA ALA A 139 3.01 -7.20 -17.84
C ALA A 139 2.33 -8.34 -18.57
N THR A 140 2.92 -9.49 -18.44
CA THR A 140 2.29 -10.72 -18.85
C THR A 140 1.16 -11.04 -17.86
N SER A 141 0.01 -11.47 -18.35
CA SER A 141 -1.17 -11.88 -17.56
C SER A 141 -0.89 -13.08 -16.62
N GLU A 142 0.32 -13.58 -16.60
CA GLU A 142 0.75 -14.78 -15.87
C GLU A 142 1.53 -14.49 -14.58
N GLU A 143 1.75 -13.21 -14.22
CA GLU A 143 2.53 -12.88 -13.02
C GLU A 143 1.81 -13.37 -11.76
N ARG A 144 2.49 -14.18 -10.95
CA ARG A 144 2.00 -14.61 -9.63
C ARG A 144 2.06 -13.43 -8.69
N VAL A 145 1.03 -13.22 -7.89
CA VAL A 145 0.89 -12.05 -7.01
C VAL A 145 0.63 -12.50 -5.58
N LEU A 146 1.40 -11.96 -4.65
CA LEU A 146 1.17 -12.07 -3.21
C LEU A 146 0.30 -10.91 -2.74
N LEU A 147 -0.79 -11.20 -2.07
CA LEU A 147 -1.59 -10.23 -1.34
C LEU A 147 -1.08 -10.15 0.10
N TYR A 148 -0.62 -8.99 0.52
CA TYR A 148 -0.25 -8.70 1.90
C TYR A 148 -1.25 -7.72 2.52
N ASN A 149 -1.90 -8.14 3.60
CA ASN A 149 -2.78 -7.29 4.40
C ASN A 149 -1.95 -6.61 5.49
N TRP A 150 -1.85 -5.29 5.44
CA TRP A 150 -0.98 -4.51 6.31
C TRP A 150 -1.39 -4.59 7.79
N GLU A 151 -2.70 -4.55 8.11
CA GLU A 151 -3.20 -4.59 9.48
C GLU A 151 -3.00 -5.95 10.14
N SER A 152 -3.37 -7.02 9.44
CA SER A 152 -3.26 -8.39 9.98
C SER A 152 -1.88 -9.00 9.80
N GLN A 153 -1.02 -8.37 8.99
CA GLN A 153 0.32 -8.84 8.63
C GLN A 153 0.32 -10.25 7.99
N LYS A 154 -0.80 -10.64 7.39
CA LYS A 154 -0.94 -11.89 6.68
C LYS A 154 -0.61 -11.72 5.21
N ALA A 155 0.04 -12.73 4.66
CA ALA A 155 0.36 -12.82 3.24
C ALA A 155 -0.22 -14.10 2.67
N GLU A 156 -0.82 -14.02 1.49
CA GLU A 156 -1.33 -15.16 0.74
C GLU A 156 -1.12 -14.95 -0.76
N GLU A 157 -0.86 -16.02 -1.49
CA GLU A 157 -0.82 -15.93 -2.93
C GLU A 157 -2.25 -15.77 -3.46
N LEU A 158 -2.46 -14.73 -4.26
CA LEU A 158 -3.75 -14.38 -4.81
C LEU A 158 -4.01 -15.18 -6.09
N SER A 159 -4.78 -16.26 -5.97
CA SER A 159 -5.11 -17.12 -7.13
C SER A 159 -6.17 -16.48 -8.02
N ASP A 160 -7.23 -15.93 -7.43
CA ASP A 160 -8.33 -15.26 -8.12
C ASP A 160 -8.73 -13.98 -7.39
N SER A 161 -9.38 -14.09 -6.24
CA SER A 161 -9.82 -12.97 -5.43
C SER A 161 -9.85 -13.29 -3.95
N SER A 162 -9.69 -12.24 -3.12
CA SER A 162 -9.89 -12.29 -1.67
C SER A 162 -10.86 -11.20 -1.26
N THR A 163 -11.75 -11.52 -0.30
CA THR A 163 -12.82 -10.63 0.17
C THR A 163 -12.57 -10.23 1.62
N PHE A 164 -12.70 -8.94 1.88
CA PHE A 164 -12.51 -8.34 3.20
C PHE A 164 -13.70 -7.49 3.59
N GLU A 165 -14.07 -7.55 4.86
CA GLU A 165 -15.15 -6.75 5.40
C GLU A 165 -14.61 -5.41 5.94
N LEU A 166 -15.37 -4.35 5.66
CA LEU A 166 -15.16 -3.00 6.16
C LEU A 166 -16.39 -2.57 6.96
N ILE A 167 -16.22 -2.37 8.27
CA ILE A 167 -17.32 -2.02 9.18
C ILE A 167 -17.17 -0.58 9.65
N GLY A 168 -18.24 0.21 9.49
CA GLY A 168 -18.25 1.62 9.82
C GLY A 168 -17.40 2.45 8.86
N PHE A 169 -17.12 3.69 9.23
CA PHE A 169 -16.24 4.58 8.49
C PHE A 169 -14.79 4.17 8.75
N THR A 170 -14.20 3.44 7.79
CA THR A 170 -12.89 2.78 7.94
C THR A 170 -12.21 2.54 6.62
N ASP A 171 -10.95 2.13 6.67
CA ASP A 171 -10.16 1.68 5.53
C ASP A 171 -9.36 0.41 5.85
N LYS A 172 -8.85 -0.22 4.81
CA LYS A 172 -7.85 -1.30 4.88
C LYS A 172 -6.78 -1.11 3.82
N LEU A 173 -5.54 -1.35 4.22
CA LEU A 173 -4.36 -1.19 3.38
C LEU A 173 -3.79 -2.54 2.97
N PHE A 174 -3.50 -2.68 1.67
CA PHE A 174 -2.95 -3.90 1.09
C PHE A 174 -1.77 -3.60 0.17
N HIS A 175 -0.87 -4.59 0.05
CA HIS A 175 0.16 -4.59 -0.97
C HIS A 175 -0.01 -5.82 -1.87
N LEU A 176 -0.04 -5.59 -3.18
CA LEU A 176 0.03 -6.62 -4.20
C LEU A 176 1.48 -6.69 -4.67
N CYS A 177 2.21 -7.72 -4.22
CA CYS A 177 3.64 -7.88 -4.49
C CYS A 177 3.85 -8.98 -5.52
N PRO A 178 4.62 -8.75 -6.61
CA PRO A 178 4.89 -9.79 -7.59
C PRO A 178 5.76 -10.90 -6.98
N ILE A 179 5.40 -12.15 -7.25
CA ILE A 179 6.21 -13.30 -6.87
C ILE A 179 7.15 -13.62 -8.03
N ARG A 180 8.44 -13.38 -7.84
CA ARG A 180 9.48 -13.59 -8.85
C ARG A 180 10.51 -14.59 -8.35
N LYS A 181 10.73 -15.68 -9.08
CA LYS A 181 11.68 -16.75 -8.70
C LYS A 181 11.45 -17.29 -7.26
N GLY A 182 10.18 -17.33 -6.84
CA GLY A 182 9.79 -17.77 -5.50
C GLY A 182 10.10 -16.77 -4.39
N TRP A 183 10.20 -15.46 -4.71
CA TRP A 183 10.35 -14.37 -3.75
C TRP A 183 9.27 -13.31 -3.98
N ALA A 184 8.71 -12.77 -2.89
CA ALA A 184 7.98 -11.51 -2.95
C ALA A 184 8.49 -10.56 -1.83
N VAL A 185 8.87 -9.35 -2.23
CA VAL A 185 9.42 -8.34 -1.31
C VAL A 185 8.27 -7.45 -0.84
N ILE A 186 7.96 -7.53 0.45
CA ILE A 186 6.90 -6.72 1.07
C ILE A 186 7.47 -5.40 1.58
N GLY A 187 8.67 -5.43 2.19
CA GLY A 187 9.31 -4.26 2.77
C GLY A 187 9.15 -4.16 4.28
N VAL A 188 9.41 -2.99 4.85
CA VAL A 188 9.35 -2.75 6.30
C VAL A 188 7.90 -2.56 6.73
N GLN A 189 7.41 -3.48 7.57
CA GLN A 189 5.99 -3.61 7.91
C GLN A 189 5.39 -2.40 8.64
N GLU A 190 6.20 -1.64 9.39
CA GLU A 190 5.76 -0.48 10.15
C GLU A 190 5.45 0.74 9.26
N LYS A 191 5.76 0.67 7.97
CA LYS A 191 5.54 1.78 7.02
C LYS A 191 4.31 1.52 6.15
N TYR A 192 3.49 2.57 5.90
CA TYR A 192 2.30 2.43 5.06
C TYR A 192 2.63 2.06 3.60
N LEU A 193 3.77 2.54 3.11
CA LEU A 193 4.30 2.15 1.80
C LEU A 193 5.47 1.16 1.98
N SER A 194 5.20 0.02 2.65
CA SER A 194 6.21 -1.00 2.91
C SER A 194 7.08 -1.34 1.68
N PRO A 195 6.52 -1.54 0.47
CA PRO A 195 7.35 -1.86 -0.70
C PRO A 195 8.32 -0.75 -1.11
N SER A 196 8.04 0.51 -0.78
CA SER A 196 8.91 1.65 -1.10
C SER A 196 10.07 1.83 -0.11
N THR A 197 10.13 1.02 0.95
CA THR A 197 11.18 1.08 1.97
C THR A 197 12.42 0.26 1.63
N VAL A 198 12.39 -0.48 0.54
CA VAL A 198 13.48 -1.36 0.10
C VAL A 198 13.71 -1.22 -1.40
N GLN A 199 14.93 -1.52 -1.82
CA GLN A 199 15.33 -1.62 -3.22
C GLN A 199 15.94 -2.98 -3.47
N THR A 200 15.40 -3.73 -4.43
CA THR A 200 16.00 -4.99 -4.86
C THR A 200 17.26 -4.70 -5.68
N ILE A 201 18.41 -5.16 -5.20
CA ILE A 201 19.71 -5.05 -5.88
C ILE A 201 19.89 -6.21 -6.86
N SER A 202 19.68 -7.43 -6.36
CA SER A 202 19.74 -8.64 -7.20
C SER A 202 18.77 -9.70 -6.71
N LEU A 203 18.26 -10.52 -7.63
CA LEU A 203 17.32 -11.59 -7.35
C LEU A 203 17.63 -12.81 -8.22
N THR A 204 17.95 -13.91 -7.58
CA THR A 204 18.14 -15.23 -8.18
C THR A 204 17.17 -16.22 -7.54
N GLU A 205 17.17 -17.47 -7.95
CA GLU A 205 16.32 -18.50 -7.35
C GLU A 205 16.64 -18.74 -5.87
N ASN A 206 17.92 -18.69 -5.48
CA ASN A 206 18.39 -19.05 -4.15
C ASN A 206 18.85 -17.84 -3.31
N ARG A 207 18.97 -16.66 -3.91
CA ARG A 207 19.54 -15.48 -3.23
C ARG A 207 18.81 -14.21 -3.62
N LEU A 208 18.46 -13.43 -2.61
CA LEU A 208 17.87 -12.10 -2.72
C LEU A 208 18.77 -11.09 -2.01
N GLU A 209 19.16 -10.02 -2.69
CA GLU A 209 19.94 -8.92 -2.14
C GLU A 209 19.12 -7.63 -2.16
N LEU A 210 18.97 -7.01 -1.01
CA LEU A 210 18.15 -5.82 -0.78
C LEU A 210 18.95 -4.70 -0.16
N ASN A 211 18.63 -3.46 -0.53
CA ASN A 211 19.02 -2.26 0.21
C ASN A 211 17.80 -1.78 1.00
N VAL A 212 17.84 -1.90 2.32
CA VAL A 212 16.76 -1.47 3.21
C VAL A 212 16.99 -0.04 3.65
N LEU A 213 15.99 0.83 3.50
CA LEU A 213 16.11 2.28 3.61
C LEU A 213 15.75 2.85 4.98
N CYS A 214 15.14 2.05 5.87
CA CYS A 214 14.75 2.47 7.22
C CYS A 214 14.84 1.32 8.22
N THR A 215 14.75 1.64 9.50
CA THR A 215 14.66 0.66 10.59
C THR A 215 13.28 0.02 10.66
N GLY A 216 13.16 -1.13 11.30
CA GLY A 216 11.92 -1.85 11.54
C GLY A 216 12.00 -3.34 11.20
N THR A 217 10.87 -3.93 10.92
CA THR A 217 10.76 -5.37 10.61
C THR A 217 10.56 -5.57 9.11
N LEU A 218 11.61 -5.98 8.43
CA LEU A 218 11.51 -6.34 7.00
C LEU A 218 10.74 -7.64 6.85
N LYS A 219 9.75 -7.64 5.95
CA LYS A 219 8.97 -8.81 5.54
C LYS A 219 9.32 -9.22 4.12
N VAL A 220 9.67 -10.48 3.96
CA VAL A 220 9.91 -11.13 2.66
C VAL A 220 9.20 -12.46 2.64
N TRP A 221 8.39 -12.69 1.60
CA TRP A 221 7.79 -13.98 1.37
C TRP A 221 8.70 -14.84 0.49
N ILE A 222 8.83 -16.12 0.87
CA ILE A 222 9.78 -17.06 0.26
C ILE A 222 9.05 -18.37 -0.04
N GLU A 223 9.22 -18.86 -1.26
CA GLU A 223 8.86 -20.20 -1.65
C GLU A 223 10.12 -21.01 -1.95
N ASN A 224 10.28 -22.13 -1.26
CA ASN A 224 11.38 -23.04 -1.46
C ASN A 224 10.88 -24.48 -1.44
N SER A 225 11.11 -25.24 -2.53
CA SER A 225 10.72 -26.66 -2.65
C SER A 225 9.26 -26.93 -2.26
N GLY A 226 8.34 -26.04 -2.67
CA GLY A 226 6.90 -26.14 -2.38
C GLY A 226 6.47 -25.70 -0.97
N LYS A 227 7.41 -25.29 -0.12
CA LYS A 227 7.10 -24.67 1.19
C LYS A 227 7.09 -23.15 1.05
N GLN A 228 6.08 -22.53 1.66
CA GLN A 228 5.91 -21.08 1.68
C GLN A 228 6.17 -20.55 3.11
N GLU A 229 6.94 -19.48 3.21
CA GLU A 229 7.32 -18.85 4.47
C GLU A 229 7.23 -17.33 4.35
N LEU A 230 6.64 -16.67 5.34
CA LEU A 230 6.74 -15.23 5.52
C LEU A 230 7.86 -14.95 6.56
N ARG A 231 9.04 -14.59 6.06
CA ARG A 231 10.21 -14.31 6.91
C ARG A 231 10.19 -12.88 7.41
N SER A 232 10.54 -12.72 8.69
CA SER A 232 10.66 -11.42 9.36
C SER A 232 12.12 -11.23 9.79
N ILE A 233 12.70 -10.06 9.46
CA ILE A 233 14.09 -9.74 9.74
C ILE A 233 14.13 -8.37 10.42
N SER A 234 14.72 -8.29 11.62
CA SER A 234 14.92 -7.01 12.33
C SER A 234 16.01 -6.18 11.63
N ILE A 235 15.73 -4.93 11.38
CA ILE A 235 16.62 -3.95 10.76
C ILE A 235 16.84 -2.82 11.75
N ASP A 236 18.00 -2.78 12.38
CA ASP A 236 18.32 -1.77 13.38
C ASP A 236 18.88 -0.48 12.77
N THR A 237 19.42 -0.57 11.56
CA THR A 237 19.91 0.57 10.77
C THR A 237 19.69 0.32 9.29
N PRO A 238 19.49 1.37 8.47
CA PRO A 238 19.45 1.22 7.01
C PRO A 238 20.70 0.52 6.49
N GLN A 239 20.55 -0.57 5.75
CA GLN A 239 21.66 -1.42 5.32
C GLN A 239 21.33 -2.31 4.13
N LYS A 240 22.39 -2.83 3.52
CA LYS A 240 22.27 -3.91 2.54
C LYS A 240 22.21 -5.24 3.26
N ILE A 241 21.29 -6.10 2.84
CA ILE A 241 21.14 -7.45 3.37
C ILE A 241 21.09 -8.48 2.24
N VAL A 242 21.52 -9.69 2.59
CA VAL A 242 21.44 -10.86 1.71
C VAL A 242 20.60 -11.92 2.40
N ILE A 243 19.64 -12.48 1.69
CA ILE A 243 18.76 -13.54 2.16
C ILE A 243 18.95 -14.75 1.25
N GLU A 244 19.16 -15.91 1.85
CA GLU A 244 19.28 -17.19 1.15
C GLU A 244 18.08 -18.10 1.50
N LYS A 245 17.67 -18.95 0.53
CA LYS A 245 16.61 -19.97 0.72
C LYS A 245 17.11 -21.18 1.48
#